data_df992d2acb81a1c7415d698fde7c35f3
#
_entry.id   df992d2acb81a1c7415d698fde7c35f3
#
_cell.length_a   1.000
_cell.length_b   1.000
_cell.length_c   1.000
_cell.angle_alpha   90.00
_cell.angle_beta   90.00
_cell.angle_gamma   90.00
#
_symmetry.space_group_name_H-M   'P 1'
#
loop_
_entity.id
_entity.type
_entity.pdbx_description
1 polymer ?
#
loop_
_entity_poly.entity_id
_entity_poly.type
_entity_poly.pdbx_seq_one_letter_code
_entity_poly.pdbx_strand_id
1 'polypeptide(L)'
;MPFCCPRWRPGGSVLFICCSMATAIRSGRLSSWESFCQWVTDTNNRIYVGWFGVLMIPCLLAATTCFIIAFIAAPAVDIDGIREPVAGSLIYGNNIISGAVVPSSNAIGLHFYPIWEAASLDEWLYNGGPY
;
A
#
# COMPACT_ATOMS: atom_id res chain seq x y z
N MET A 1 22.33 -5.22 10.04
CA MET A 1 22.88 -4.00 9.43
C MET A 1 24.03 -4.40 8.55
N PRO A 2 23.95 -4.23 7.25
CA PRO A 2 25.07 -4.54 6.35
C PRO A 2 26.31 -3.70 6.59
N PHE A 3 26.19 -2.69 7.43
CA PHE A 3 27.27 -1.76 7.75
C PHE A 3 28.16 -2.22 8.90
N CYS A 4 27.80 -3.28 9.61
CA CYS A 4 28.61 -3.79 10.74
C CYS A 4 29.76 -4.71 10.29
N CYS A 5 29.80 -5.12 9.05
CA CYS A 5 30.89 -5.90 8.49
C CYS A 5 31.70 -5.02 7.53
N PRO A 6 32.67 -4.25 8.01
CA PRO A 6 33.51 -3.51 7.10
C PRO A 6 34.28 -4.48 6.21
N ARG A 7 34.46 -4.05 4.99
CA ARG A 7 35.17 -4.70 3.91
C ARG A 7 36.34 -5.56 4.39
N TRP A 8 36.38 -6.73 3.85
CA TRP A 8 37.42 -7.72 4.05
C TRP A 8 38.80 -7.11 4.25
N ARG A 9 39.42 -7.36 5.39
CA ARG A 9 40.83 -7.13 5.63
C ARG A 9 41.50 -8.47 5.98
N PRO A 10 42.63 -8.78 5.38
CA PRO A 10 43.41 -9.94 5.79
C PRO A 10 43.94 -9.71 7.21
N GLY A 11 43.42 -10.46 8.15
CA GLY A 11 43.72 -10.31 9.57
C GLY A 11 42.56 -10.55 10.52
N GLY A 12 41.52 -11.05 10.03
CA GLY A 12 40.31 -11.72 10.52
C GLY A 12 39.75 -11.53 11.91
N SER A 13 40.51 -11.11 12.88
CA SER A 13 40.04 -11.13 14.28
C SER A 13 39.00 -10.06 14.58
N VAL A 14 39.11 -8.89 13.98
CA VAL A 14 38.18 -7.76 14.20
C VAL A 14 36.86 -8.02 13.52
N LEU A 15 36.91 -8.65 12.36
CA LEU A 15 35.71 -8.99 11.61
C LEU A 15 34.84 -10.01 12.35
N PHE A 16 35.47 -11.02 12.94
CA PHE A 16 34.77 -12.03 13.75
C PHE A 16 34.14 -11.41 15.00
N ILE A 17 34.82 -10.48 15.65
CA ILE A 17 34.29 -9.80 16.83
C ILE A 17 33.10 -8.94 16.45
N CYS A 18 33.18 -8.20 15.36
CA CYS A 18 32.06 -7.36 14.88
C CYS A 18 30.84 -8.19 14.50
N CYS A 19 31.03 -9.28 13.76
CA CYS A 19 29.93 -10.19 13.41
C CYS A 19 29.37 -10.90 14.65
N SER A 20 30.25 -11.30 15.59
CA SER A 20 29.82 -11.93 16.82
C SER A 20 29.04 -10.98 17.72
N MET A 21 29.46 -9.73 17.83
CA MET A 21 28.73 -8.72 18.58
C MET A 21 27.39 -8.40 17.93
N ALA A 22 27.34 -8.29 16.61
CA ALA A 22 26.11 -8.08 15.89
C ALA A 22 25.16 -9.26 16.08
N THR A 23 25.67 -10.48 16.06
CA THR A 23 24.88 -11.71 16.31
C THR A 23 24.43 -11.78 17.78
N ALA A 24 25.28 -11.42 18.72
CA ALA A 24 24.94 -11.39 20.13
C ALA A 24 23.88 -10.33 20.45
N ILE A 25 23.94 -9.18 19.85
CA ILE A 25 22.90 -8.13 19.93
C ILE A 25 21.59 -8.66 19.34
N ARG A 26 21.66 -9.42 18.25
CA ARG A 26 20.49 -10.04 17.63
C ARG A 26 19.85 -11.12 18.49
N SER A 27 20.65 -11.93 19.16
CA SER A 27 20.14 -12.99 20.03
C SER A 27 19.69 -12.47 21.39
N GLY A 28 20.04 -11.25 21.74
CA GLY A 28 19.63 -10.60 22.97
C GLY A 28 18.19 -10.06 22.89
N ARG A 29 17.91 -9.05 23.68
CA ARG A 29 16.62 -8.39 23.71
C ARG A 29 16.45 -7.47 22.51
N LEU A 30 15.92 -8.02 21.43
CA LEU A 30 15.47 -7.20 20.32
C LEU A 30 14.13 -6.55 20.65
N SER A 31 14.00 -5.26 20.44
CA SER A 31 12.71 -4.61 20.44
C SER A 31 11.85 -5.16 19.30
N SER A 32 10.53 -4.99 19.41
CA SER A 32 9.62 -5.42 18.32
C SER A 32 9.98 -4.77 16.99
N TRP A 33 10.45 -3.54 17.04
CA TRP A 33 10.89 -2.82 15.86
C TRP A 33 12.14 -3.44 15.23
N GLU A 34 13.14 -3.78 16.05
CA GLU A 34 14.37 -4.40 15.58
C GLU A 34 14.11 -5.79 14.98
N SER A 35 13.27 -6.58 15.61
CA SER A 35 12.84 -7.88 15.08
C SER A 35 12.15 -7.73 13.74
N PHE A 36 11.30 -6.76 13.59
CA PHE A 36 10.62 -6.44 12.34
C PHE A 36 11.61 -6.03 11.25
N CYS A 37 12.54 -5.14 11.57
CA CYS A 37 13.57 -4.71 10.61
C CYS A 37 14.43 -5.88 10.12
N GLN A 38 14.80 -6.79 11.02
CA GLN A 38 15.55 -7.99 10.65
C GLN A 38 14.75 -8.91 9.75
N TRP A 39 13.48 -9.13 10.09
CA TRP A 39 12.61 -9.97 9.28
C TRP A 39 12.43 -9.41 7.87
N VAL A 40 12.24 -8.10 7.76
CA VAL A 40 12.07 -7.42 6.47
C VAL A 40 13.30 -7.56 5.57
N THR A 41 14.49 -7.48 6.16
CA THR A 41 15.76 -7.54 5.41
C THR A 41 16.38 -8.93 5.35
N ASP A 42 15.72 -9.95 5.91
CA ASP A 42 16.24 -11.31 5.94
C ASP A 42 16.07 -11.98 4.59
N THR A 43 17.20 -12.38 4.00
CA THR A 43 17.24 -13.09 2.72
C THR A 43 16.94 -14.58 2.83
N ASN A 44 16.90 -15.13 4.04
CA ASN A 44 16.55 -16.52 4.30
C ASN A 44 15.05 -16.78 4.32
N ASN A 45 14.23 -15.74 4.35
CA ASN A 45 12.79 -15.87 4.23
C ASN A 45 12.42 -16.43 2.86
N ARG A 46 11.35 -17.19 2.81
CA ARG A 46 10.85 -17.77 1.56
C ARG A 46 10.55 -16.69 0.52
N ILE A 47 10.04 -15.54 0.96
CA ILE A 47 9.80 -14.38 0.11
C ILE A 47 10.53 -13.19 0.72
N TYR A 48 11.44 -12.62 -0.04
CA TYR A 48 12.16 -11.43 0.39
C TYR A 48 11.25 -10.21 0.28
N VAL A 49 11.03 -9.53 1.41
CA VAL A 49 10.17 -8.35 1.47
C VAL A 49 10.96 -7.08 1.17
N GLY A 50 12.01 -6.79 1.95
CA GLY A 50 12.78 -5.55 1.84
C GLY A 50 12.01 -4.31 2.26
N TRP A 51 12.68 -3.18 2.32
CA TRP A 51 12.04 -1.91 2.68
C TRP A 51 11.08 -1.40 1.60
N PHE A 52 11.41 -1.64 0.34
CA PHE A 52 10.49 -1.35 -0.76
C PHE A 52 9.20 -2.16 -0.65
N GLY A 53 9.33 -3.44 -0.32
CA GLY A 53 8.18 -4.32 -0.12
C GLY A 53 7.28 -3.89 1.04
N VAL A 54 7.85 -3.30 2.10
CA VAL A 54 7.07 -2.77 3.24
C VAL A 54 6.11 -1.68 2.80
N LEU A 55 6.49 -0.87 1.82
CA LEU A 55 5.59 0.13 1.24
C LEU A 55 4.70 -0.46 0.15
N MET A 56 5.26 -1.31 -0.70
CA MET A 56 4.57 -1.88 -1.86
C MET A 56 3.42 -2.82 -1.47
N ILE A 57 3.66 -3.74 -0.54
CA ILE A 57 2.68 -4.78 -0.20
C ILE A 57 1.40 -4.21 0.39
N PRO A 58 1.42 -3.35 1.43
CA PRO A 58 0.20 -2.71 1.92
C PRO A 58 -0.48 -1.82 0.87
N CYS A 59 0.29 -1.13 0.05
CA CYS A 59 -0.23 -0.27 -1.00
C CYS A 59 -1.00 -1.07 -2.05
N LEU A 60 -0.41 -2.16 -2.53
CA LEU A 60 -1.08 -3.04 -3.50
C LEU A 60 -2.31 -3.71 -2.91
N LEU A 61 -2.23 -4.14 -1.66
CA LEU A 61 -3.36 -4.76 -0.96
C LEU A 61 -4.51 -3.76 -0.83
N ALA A 62 -4.25 -2.55 -0.41
CA ALA A 62 -5.26 -1.50 -0.28
C ALA A 62 -5.87 -1.14 -1.62
N ALA A 63 -5.05 -0.97 -2.65
CA ALA A 63 -5.51 -0.63 -4.00
C ALA A 63 -6.38 -1.73 -4.59
N THR A 64 -5.97 -2.99 -4.46
CA THR A 64 -6.73 -4.15 -4.95
C THR A 64 -8.07 -4.29 -4.23
N THR A 65 -8.07 -4.14 -2.91
CA THR A 65 -9.29 -4.22 -2.10
C THR A 65 -10.27 -3.10 -2.47
N CYS A 66 -9.77 -1.89 -2.61
CA CYS A 66 -10.57 -0.75 -3.01
C CYS A 66 -11.17 -0.94 -4.40
N PHE A 67 -10.39 -1.43 -5.35
CA PHE A 67 -10.87 -1.72 -6.71
C PHE A 67 -11.97 -2.78 -6.71
N ILE A 68 -11.79 -3.87 -5.99
CA ILE A 68 -12.78 -4.96 -5.93
C ILE A 68 -14.08 -4.45 -5.34
N ILE A 69 -14.04 -3.73 -4.23
CA ILE A 69 -15.22 -3.19 -3.58
C ILE A 69 -15.92 -2.19 -4.50
N ALA A 70 -15.20 -1.31 -5.14
CA ALA A 70 -15.75 -0.32 -6.06
C ALA A 70 -16.38 -0.99 -7.29
N PHE A 71 -15.74 -2.03 -7.84
CA PHE A 71 -16.27 -2.75 -8.98
C PHE A 71 -17.57 -3.49 -8.66
N ILE A 72 -17.70 -3.99 -7.43
CA ILE A 72 -18.88 -4.77 -7.02
C ILE A 72 -20.01 -3.88 -6.50
N ALA A 73 -19.71 -2.88 -5.68
CA ALA A 73 -20.70 -2.24 -4.81
C ALA A 73 -20.72 -0.71 -4.86
N ALA A 74 -19.95 -0.08 -5.72
CA ALA A 74 -19.91 1.40 -5.76
C ALA A 74 -21.24 1.97 -6.28
N PRO A 75 -21.76 3.03 -5.66
CA PRO A 75 -22.95 3.71 -6.15
C PRO A 75 -22.67 4.46 -7.46
N ALA A 76 -23.73 4.92 -8.12
CA ALA A 76 -23.61 5.71 -9.34
C ALA A 76 -22.83 7.00 -9.10
N VAL A 77 -21.98 7.37 -10.05
CA VAL A 77 -21.07 8.51 -9.97
C VAL A 77 -21.39 9.51 -11.06
N ASP A 78 -21.40 10.79 -10.71
CA ASP A 78 -21.62 11.90 -11.63
C ASP A 78 -20.32 12.22 -12.37
N ILE A 79 -19.99 11.42 -13.38
CA ILE A 79 -18.72 11.53 -14.12
C ILE A 79 -18.59 12.84 -14.91
N ASP A 80 -19.66 13.27 -15.58
CA ASP A 80 -19.60 14.43 -16.47
C ASP A 80 -19.82 15.76 -15.73
N GLY A 81 -20.19 15.74 -14.47
CA GLY A 81 -20.47 16.93 -13.69
C GLY A 81 -21.78 17.62 -14.04
N ILE A 82 -22.64 16.99 -14.82
CA ILE A 82 -23.94 17.50 -15.26
C ILE A 82 -25.11 16.91 -14.48
N ARG A 83 -24.80 16.22 -13.37
CA ARG A 83 -25.77 15.53 -12.51
C ARG A 83 -26.51 14.38 -13.23
N GLU A 84 -25.82 13.73 -14.12
CA GLU A 84 -26.27 12.52 -14.77
C GLU A 84 -25.39 11.35 -14.30
N PRO A 85 -25.74 10.67 -13.20
CA PRO A 85 -24.88 9.65 -12.63
C PRO A 85 -24.78 8.40 -13.48
N VAL A 86 -23.58 7.84 -13.56
CA VAL A 86 -23.28 6.62 -14.29
C VAL A 86 -22.97 5.52 -13.29
N ALA A 87 -23.66 4.39 -13.39
CA ALA A 87 -23.43 3.22 -12.58
C ALA A 87 -22.48 2.25 -13.30
N GLY A 88 -21.40 1.89 -12.63
CA GLY A 88 -20.42 0.95 -13.17
C GLY A 88 -20.28 -0.34 -12.37
N SER A 89 -20.91 -0.44 -11.20
CA SER A 89 -20.76 -1.61 -10.33
C SER A 89 -21.76 -2.72 -10.65
N LEU A 90 -21.43 -3.94 -10.22
CA LEU A 90 -22.24 -5.13 -10.51
C LEU A 90 -23.63 -5.08 -9.87
N ILE A 91 -23.76 -4.59 -8.65
CA ILE A 91 -25.04 -4.52 -7.95
C ILE A 91 -25.98 -3.47 -8.53
N TYR A 92 -25.49 -2.57 -9.36
CA TYR A 92 -26.30 -1.53 -10.02
C TYR A 92 -26.66 -1.90 -11.46
N GLY A 93 -26.64 -3.18 -11.79
CA GLY A 93 -27.14 -3.69 -13.04
C GLY A 93 -26.10 -3.96 -14.12
N ASN A 94 -24.83 -3.95 -13.79
CA ASN A 94 -23.76 -4.27 -14.71
C ASN A 94 -23.33 -5.73 -14.57
N ASN A 95 -22.74 -6.25 -15.63
CA ASN A 95 -22.03 -7.53 -15.62
C ASN A 95 -20.51 -7.28 -15.68
N ILE A 96 -19.73 -8.36 -15.74
CA ILE A 96 -18.27 -8.24 -15.78
C ILE A 96 -17.78 -7.46 -17.00
N ILE A 97 -18.48 -7.58 -18.11
CA ILE A 97 -18.10 -6.91 -19.37
C ILE A 97 -18.44 -5.42 -19.34
N SER A 98 -19.63 -5.07 -18.87
CA SER A 98 -20.09 -3.68 -18.80
C SER A 98 -19.66 -2.96 -17.52
N GLY A 99 -19.20 -3.69 -16.52
CA GLY A 99 -18.76 -3.12 -15.24
C GLY A 99 -17.49 -2.28 -15.40
N ALA A 100 -17.42 -1.21 -14.64
CA ALA A 100 -16.24 -0.35 -14.59
C ALA A 100 -16.25 0.46 -13.31
N VAL A 101 -15.06 0.87 -12.86
CA VAL A 101 -14.92 1.90 -11.83
C VAL A 101 -15.05 3.24 -12.54
N VAL A 102 -16.13 3.96 -12.24
CA VAL A 102 -16.43 5.24 -12.91
C VAL A 102 -15.46 6.31 -12.41
N PRO A 103 -14.82 7.08 -13.30
CA PRO A 103 -13.93 8.15 -12.89
C PRO A 103 -14.60 9.23 -12.05
N SER A 104 -13.79 10.00 -11.32
CA SER A 104 -14.25 11.15 -10.57
C SER A 104 -14.94 12.17 -11.46
N SER A 105 -15.84 12.92 -10.86
CA SER A 105 -16.62 13.98 -11.53
C SER A 105 -15.70 14.99 -12.24
N ASN A 106 -16.06 15.37 -13.44
CA ASN A 106 -15.41 16.45 -14.18
C ASN A 106 -15.49 17.80 -13.44
N ALA A 107 -16.49 17.96 -12.59
CA ALA A 107 -16.63 19.16 -11.77
C ALA A 107 -15.49 19.34 -10.76
N ILE A 108 -14.91 18.25 -10.29
CA ILE A 108 -13.74 18.28 -9.40
C ILE A 108 -12.49 18.73 -10.16
N GLY A 109 -12.35 18.29 -11.40
CA GLY A 109 -11.15 18.55 -12.21
C GLY A 109 -9.90 17.94 -11.58
N LEU A 110 -8.85 18.73 -11.46
CA LEU A 110 -7.57 18.35 -10.85
C LEU A 110 -7.48 18.73 -9.37
N HIS A 111 -8.56 19.17 -8.75
CA HIS A 111 -8.58 19.54 -7.34
C HIS A 111 -8.40 18.32 -6.46
N PHE A 112 -7.69 18.52 -5.36
CA PHE A 112 -7.56 17.51 -4.33
C PHE A 112 -8.90 17.36 -3.59
N TYR A 113 -9.46 16.15 -3.60
CA TYR A 113 -10.79 15.88 -3.07
C TYR A 113 -10.78 14.71 -2.09
N PRO A 114 -10.23 14.90 -0.89
CA PRO A 114 -10.28 13.88 0.17
C PRO A 114 -11.68 13.82 0.81
N ILE A 115 -11.92 12.76 1.58
CA ILE A 115 -13.19 12.54 2.28
C ILE A 115 -13.58 13.74 3.16
N TRP A 116 -12.59 14.35 3.82
CA TRP A 116 -12.86 15.47 4.76
C TRP A 116 -13.19 16.80 4.07
N GLU A 117 -12.95 16.93 2.78
CA GLU A 117 -13.35 18.11 2.01
C GLU A 117 -14.79 18.01 1.49
N ALA A 118 -15.37 16.82 1.48
CA ALA A 118 -16.75 16.62 1.13
C ALA A 118 -17.67 16.92 2.34
N ALA A 119 -18.89 17.33 2.08
CA ALA A 119 -19.86 17.55 3.14
C ALA A 119 -20.28 16.24 3.82
N SER A 120 -20.26 15.14 3.08
CA SER A 120 -20.59 13.81 3.58
C SER A 120 -19.87 12.75 2.77
N LEU A 121 -19.81 11.52 3.30
CA LEU A 121 -19.27 10.38 2.57
C LEU A 121 -20.10 10.06 1.31
N ASP A 122 -21.41 10.26 1.38
CA ASP A 122 -22.30 10.05 0.24
C ASP A 122 -22.02 11.04 -0.89
N GLU A 123 -21.76 12.28 -0.57
CA GLU A 123 -21.35 13.30 -1.55
C GLU A 123 -19.99 12.93 -2.18
N TRP A 124 -19.05 12.49 -1.37
CA TRP A 124 -17.73 12.06 -1.83
C TRP A 124 -17.84 10.90 -2.81
N LEU A 125 -18.67 9.90 -2.49
CA LEU A 125 -18.91 8.76 -3.39
C LEU A 125 -19.65 9.18 -4.66
N TYR A 126 -20.62 10.07 -4.56
CA TYR A 126 -21.37 10.59 -5.71
C TYR A 126 -20.46 11.28 -6.73
N ASN A 127 -19.44 11.95 -6.25
CA ASN A 127 -18.45 12.62 -7.10
C ASN A 127 -17.30 11.71 -7.52
N GLY A 128 -17.34 10.45 -7.17
CA GLY A 128 -16.31 9.48 -7.57
C GLY A 128 -14.98 9.69 -6.87
N GLY A 129 -15.00 10.06 -5.58
CA GLY A 129 -13.82 10.39 -4.81
C GLY A 129 -12.68 9.37 -4.79
N PRO A 130 -12.94 8.03 -4.78
CA PRO A 130 -11.86 7.05 -4.77
C PRO A 130 -11.01 7.00 -6.04
N TYR A 131 -11.53 7.45 -7.13
CA TYR A 131 -10.81 7.44 -8.41
C TYR A 131 -10.12 8.79 -8.64
#